data_c7930b19e658ee851ee3e3e6aeb2089c
#
_entry.id   c7930b19e658ee851ee3e3e6aeb2089c
#
_cell.length_a   1.000
_cell.length_b   1.000
_cell.length_c   1.000
_cell.angle_alpha   90.00
_cell.angle_beta   90.00
_cell.angle_gamma   90.00
#
_symmetry.space_group_name_H-M   'P 1'
#
loop_
_entity.id
_entity.type
_entity.pdbx_description
1 polymer ?
#
loop_
_entity_poly.entity_id
_entity_poly.type
_entity_poly.pdbx_seq_one_letter_code
_entity_poly.pdbx_strand_id
1 'polypeptide(L)'
;MSNKISRRGFLGLVAAGAVASVGVLAACGKTNSTNEAANTSEAAGDTQRVVALNTGQLDNLLMLGIVPVGVAAAKGAELIPQFIKDKFGSQYDLDSIANCGLRQTPNVEAISKLEPTLICANERTDEEILTKLRDIAPVVTGKGGGENWKDDLATIAEAVGKKDEAKKLLDAYLADAADFKGKLPAEVPTVSFLRTKDDAFQVYGTNSMAGTVAADCGLARPESQQFTNKAGKDLSAEVLDQADADWIFYGVQSGAPSPADTPLWPNLKAVTDNHAV
;
A
#
# COMPACT_ATOMS: atom_id res chain seq x y z
N MET A 1 4.81 -34.32 -14.33
CA MET A 1 4.48 -33.38 -15.42
C MET A 1 4.47 -31.99 -14.80
N SER A 2 5.52 -31.23 -15.04
CA SER A 2 5.78 -29.93 -14.38
C SER A 2 5.00 -28.83 -15.11
N ASN A 3 3.98 -28.25 -14.47
CA ASN A 3 3.30 -27.05 -14.98
C ASN A 3 4.11 -25.83 -14.55
N LYS A 4 4.90 -25.31 -15.47
CA LYS A 4 5.55 -24.00 -15.30
C LYS A 4 4.48 -22.91 -15.33
N ILE A 5 4.22 -22.29 -14.20
CA ILE A 5 3.41 -21.07 -14.11
C ILE A 5 4.24 -19.94 -14.75
N SER A 6 3.82 -19.51 -15.95
CA SER A 6 4.49 -18.47 -16.71
C SER A 6 4.12 -17.08 -16.12
N ARG A 7 5.13 -16.22 -15.94
CA ARG A 7 5.02 -14.82 -15.48
C ARG A 7 4.19 -13.89 -16.39
N ARG A 8 3.55 -14.41 -17.44
CA ARG A 8 2.85 -13.62 -18.48
C ARG A 8 1.32 -13.64 -18.39
N GLY A 9 0.72 -14.29 -17.38
CA GLY A 9 -0.73 -14.49 -17.27
C GLY A 9 -1.51 -13.40 -16.52
N PHE A 10 -0.88 -12.34 -16.03
CA PHE A 10 -1.55 -11.36 -15.14
C PHE A 10 -1.91 -10.02 -15.81
N LEU A 11 -1.90 -9.96 -17.12
CA LEU A 11 -2.28 -8.75 -17.87
C LEU A 11 -3.38 -9.09 -18.89
N GLY A 12 -4.58 -8.67 -18.61
CA GLY A 12 -5.61 -8.57 -19.64
C GLY A 12 -7.02 -8.98 -19.23
N LEU A 13 -7.79 -8.04 -18.67
CA LEU A 13 -9.21 -7.88 -18.99
C LEU A 13 -9.68 -6.47 -18.58
N VAL A 14 -9.60 -5.53 -19.50
CA VAL A 14 -10.44 -4.34 -19.50
C VAL A 14 -11.28 -4.41 -20.75
N ALA A 15 -12.53 -4.81 -20.62
CA ALA A 15 -13.51 -4.80 -21.69
C ALA A 15 -14.21 -3.44 -21.73
N ALA A 16 -14.19 -2.84 -22.91
CA ALA A 16 -14.89 -1.62 -23.27
C ALA A 16 -16.41 -1.79 -23.20
N GLY A 17 -17.08 -0.87 -22.51
CA GLY A 17 -18.53 -0.71 -22.53
C GLY A 17 -18.93 0.58 -23.24
N ALA A 18 -19.73 0.44 -24.29
CA ALA A 18 -20.11 1.47 -25.25
C ALA A 18 -21.04 2.55 -24.69
N VAL A 19 -20.82 3.77 -25.16
CA VAL A 19 -21.64 4.96 -25.00
C VAL A 19 -22.88 4.85 -25.91
N ALA A 20 -24.06 5.03 -25.37
CA ALA A 20 -25.25 5.34 -26.13
C ALA A 20 -25.83 6.69 -25.69
N SER A 21 -25.71 7.66 -26.53
CA SER A 21 -26.32 8.99 -26.46
C SER A 21 -27.80 8.93 -26.90
N VAL A 22 -28.70 9.50 -26.11
CA VAL A 22 -30.03 9.93 -26.62
C VAL A 22 -30.35 11.31 -26.09
N GLY A 23 -30.80 12.11 -27.02
CA GLY A 23 -30.92 13.56 -26.95
C GLY A 23 -32.16 14.12 -26.24
N VAL A 24 -32.02 15.38 -26.10
CA VAL A 24 -32.85 16.52 -25.67
C VAL A 24 -34.32 16.45 -26.11
N LEU A 25 -35.22 16.95 -25.22
CA LEU A 25 -36.28 17.91 -25.60
C LEU A 25 -36.72 18.73 -24.38
N ALA A 26 -36.71 20.03 -24.54
CA ALA A 26 -37.14 21.03 -23.58
C ALA A 26 -38.67 21.18 -23.55
N ALA A 27 -39.24 21.43 -22.36
CA ALA A 27 -40.51 22.11 -22.25
C ALA A 27 -40.56 22.92 -20.96
N CYS A 28 -40.85 24.19 -21.07
CA CYS A 28 -41.07 25.15 -19.98
C CYS A 28 -42.41 24.91 -19.28
N GLY A 29 -42.42 25.02 -17.94
CA GLY A 29 -43.64 25.11 -17.15
C GLY A 29 -43.34 25.59 -15.73
N LYS A 30 -43.67 26.87 -15.45
CA LYS A 30 -43.63 27.44 -14.09
C LYS A 30 -44.73 26.88 -13.21
N THR A 31 -44.41 26.46 -12.00
CA THR A 31 -45.26 26.72 -10.80
C THR A 31 -44.40 26.59 -9.52
N ASN A 32 -44.64 27.50 -8.60
CA ASN A 32 -44.05 27.59 -7.26
C ASN A 32 -44.46 26.43 -6.35
N SER A 33 -43.58 25.91 -5.49
CA SER A 33 -43.67 26.00 -4.03
C SER A 33 -42.67 25.09 -3.30
N THR A 34 -42.02 25.73 -2.32
CA THR A 34 -41.53 25.23 -1.02
C THR A 34 -40.50 24.10 -0.95
N ASN A 35 -39.28 24.51 -0.58
CA ASN A 35 -38.31 23.94 0.36
C ASN A 35 -38.42 22.47 0.72
N GLU A 36 -37.43 21.71 0.24
CA GLU A 36 -36.60 20.89 1.12
C GLU A 36 -35.20 20.81 0.46
N ALA A 37 -34.20 21.26 1.21
CA ALA A 37 -32.83 21.32 0.77
C ALA A 37 -32.22 19.90 0.77
N ALA A 38 -32.26 19.22 -0.36
CA ALA A 38 -31.31 18.18 -0.65
C ALA A 38 -30.01 18.85 -1.10
N ASN A 39 -29.11 18.97 -0.18
CA ASN A 39 -27.77 19.52 -0.40
C ASN A 39 -26.93 18.49 -1.15
N THR A 40 -27.17 18.30 -2.46
CA THR A 40 -26.23 17.72 -3.38
C THR A 40 -25.23 18.81 -3.71
N SER A 41 -24.21 18.96 -2.87
CA SER A 41 -23.04 19.74 -3.26
C SER A 41 -22.27 18.92 -4.32
N GLU A 42 -22.62 19.10 -5.58
CA GLU A 42 -21.64 19.02 -6.65
C GLU A 42 -20.62 20.13 -6.38
N ALA A 43 -19.62 19.83 -5.56
CA ALA A 43 -18.46 20.68 -5.41
C ALA A 43 -17.75 20.69 -6.75
N ALA A 44 -17.85 21.84 -7.42
CA ALA A 44 -16.96 22.21 -8.53
C ALA A 44 -15.53 21.85 -8.14
N GLY A 45 -14.80 21.21 -9.09
CA GLY A 45 -13.48 20.63 -8.88
C GLY A 45 -12.45 21.64 -8.37
N ASP A 46 -12.35 21.74 -7.07
CA ASP A 46 -11.15 22.24 -6.43
C ASP A 46 -10.16 21.06 -6.47
N THR A 47 -9.11 21.19 -7.27
CA THR A 47 -8.10 20.17 -7.44
C THR A 47 -7.48 19.90 -6.07
N GLN A 48 -7.77 18.73 -5.47
CA GLN A 48 -7.27 18.39 -4.15
C GLN A 48 -5.74 18.40 -4.18
N ARG A 49 -5.14 19.25 -3.36
CA ARG A 49 -3.69 19.38 -3.21
C ARG A 49 -3.26 18.60 -1.96
N VAL A 50 -3.07 17.29 -2.13
CA VAL A 50 -2.77 16.38 -1.02
C VAL A 50 -1.26 16.24 -0.85
N VAL A 51 -0.77 16.29 0.39
CA VAL A 51 0.60 15.93 0.76
C VAL A 51 0.56 14.60 1.51
N ALA A 52 1.45 13.66 1.15
CA ALA A 52 1.59 12.36 1.80
C ALA A 52 2.93 12.24 2.53
N LEU A 53 2.93 11.96 3.83
CA LEU A 53 4.13 11.90 4.63
C LEU A 53 4.77 10.51 4.74
N ASN A 54 4.26 9.51 4.02
CA ASN A 54 4.91 8.21 3.87
C ASN A 54 4.45 7.46 2.60
N THR A 55 5.20 6.42 2.24
CA THR A 55 4.98 5.64 1.02
C THR A 55 3.60 4.96 0.97
N GLY A 56 3.12 4.40 2.08
CA GLY A 56 1.80 3.75 2.10
C GLY A 56 0.64 4.73 1.86
N GLN A 57 0.81 6.01 2.22
CA GLN A 57 -0.17 7.04 1.89
C GLN A 57 -0.08 7.46 0.42
N LEU A 58 1.14 7.51 -0.14
CA LEU A 58 1.35 7.72 -1.57
C LEU A 58 0.65 6.62 -2.39
N ASP A 59 0.85 5.34 -2.03
CA ASP A 59 0.21 4.21 -2.70
C ASP A 59 -1.31 4.34 -2.68
N ASN A 60 -1.88 4.61 -1.51
CA ASN A 60 -3.32 4.75 -1.33
C ASN A 60 -3.90 5.88 -2.21
N LEU A 61 -3.24 7.04 -2.24
CA LEU A 61 -3.68 8.17 -3.06
C LEU A 61 -3.62 7.85 -4.56
N LEU A 62 -2.52 7.27 -5.03
CA LEU A 62 -2.37 6.89 -6.44
C LEU A 62 -3.40 5.83 -6.86
N MET A 63 -3.68 4.84 -6.00
CA MET A 63 -4.74 3.85 -6.24
C MET A 63 -6.14 4.47 -6.30
N LEU A 64 -6.37 5.56 -5.58
CA LEU A 64 -7.62 6.34 -5.59
C LEU A 64 -7.68 7.38 -6.72
N GLY A 65 -6.66 7.43 -7.59
CA GLY A 65 -6.61 8.34 -8.73
C GLY A 65 -6.15 9.75 -8.37
N ILE A 66 -5.48 9.94 -7.23
CA ILE A 66 -5.00 11.24 -6.74
C ILE A 66 -3.47 11.24 -6.76
N VAL A 67 -2.89 12.16 -7.53
CA VAL A 67 -1.45 12.43 -7.51
C VAL A 67 -1.18 13.47 -6.42
N PRO A 68 -0.42 13.14 -5.35
CA PRO A 68 -0.13 14.12 -4.32
C PRO A 68 0.79 15.21 -4.86
N VAL A 69 0.66 16.43 -4.34
CA VAL A 69 1.54 17.56 -4.72
C VAL A 69 2.90 17.49 -4.04
N GLY A 70 3.04 16.68 -2.99
CA GLY A 70 4.30 16.46 -2.29
C GLY A 70 4.28 15.20 -1.44
N VAL A 71 5.44 14.58 -1.26
CA VAL A 71 5.63 13.39 -0.43
C VAL A 71 6.89 13.50 0.43
N ALA A 72 6.89 12.79 1.56
CA ALA A 72 8.08 12.60 2.39
C ALA A 72 8.54 11.13 2.32
N ALA A 73 9.86 10.93 2.22
CA ALA A 73 10.46 9.61 2.09
C ALA A 73 10.93 9.02 3.43
N ALA A 74 11.15 7.71 3.47
CA ALA A 74 11.91 7.10 4.54
C ALA A 74 13.41 7.43 4.41
N LYS A 75 14.12 7.46 5.53
CA LYS A 75 15.58 7.67 5.50
C LYS A 75 16.26 6.57 4.68
N GLY A 76 17.10 6.97 3.72
CA GLY A 76 17.83 6.05 2.84
C GLY A 76 16.97 5.40 1.74
N ALA A 77 15.72 5.83 1.56
CA ALA A 77 14.86 5.38 0.46
C ALA A 77 14.73 6.47 -0.62
N GLU A 78 14.40 6.05 -1.83
CA GLU A 78 13.99 6.97 -2.90
C GLU A 78 12.69 7.69 -2.51
N LEU A 79 12.52 8.93 -3.00
CA LEU A 79 11.28 9.70 -2.80
C LEU A 79 10.08 8.95 -3.35
N ILE A 80 10.19 8.49 -4.58
CA ILE A 80 9.20 7.62 -5.24
C ILE A 80 9.89 6.27 -5.50
N PRO A 81 9.53 5.22 -4.75
CA PRO A 81 10.11 3.89 -4.94
C PRO A 81 9.90 3.33 -6.35
N GLN A 82 10.85 2.50 -6.82
CA GLN A 82 10.82 1.98 -8.19
C GLN A 82 9.52 1.23 -8.51
N PHE A 83 9.00 0.41 -7.59
CA PHE A 83 7.74 -0.31 -7.81
C PHE A 83 6.52 0.61 -8.02
N ILE A 84 6.53 1.82 -7.42
CA ILE A 84 5.53 2.86 -7.67
C ILE A 84 5.66 3.41 -9.08
N LYS A 85 6.90 3.71 -9.51
CA LYS A 85 7.19 4.18 -10.88
C LYS A 85 6.76 3.14 -11.91
N ASP A 86 7.07 1.88 -11.67
CA ASP A 86 6.72 0.77 -12.57
C ASP A 86 5.21 0.60 -12.71
N LYS A 87 4.46 0.77 -11.60
CA LYS A 87 3.01 0.59 -11.59
C LYS A 87 2.25 1.80 -12.12
N PHE A 88 2.64 3.00 -11.75
CA PHE A 88 1.85 4.21 -11.94
C PHE A 88 2.50 5.23 -12.89
N GLY A 89 3.79 5.10 -13.22
CA GLY A 89 4.52 6.08 -14.02
C GLY A 89 4.01 6.23 -15.46
N SER A 90 3.28 5.22 -15.99
CA SER A 90 2.61 5.36 -17.29
C SER A 90 1.27 6.10 -17.21
N GLN A 91 0.71 6.28 -16.01
CA GLN A 91 -0.60 6.88 -15.80
C GLN A 91 -0.49 8.30 -15.24
N TYR A 92 0.55 8.56 -14.43
CA TYR A 92 0.72 9.80 -13.67
C TYR A 92 2.11 10.38 -13.87
N ASP A 93 2.20 11.71 -13.89
CA ASP A 93 3.47 12.44 -13.81
C ASP A 93 3.98 12.44 -12.36
N LEU A 94 4.74 11.40 -12.03
CA LEU A 94 5.32 11.23 -10.69
C LEU A 94 6.53 12.15 -10.44
N ASP A 95 7.14 12.69 -11.48
CA ASP A 95 8.29 13.59 -11.39
C ASP A 95 7.88 15.00 -10.94
N SER A 96 6.59 15.34 -11.08
CA SER A 96 6.02 16.60 -10.58
C SER A 96 5.84 16.64 -9.06
N ILE A 97 5.95 15.49 -8.37
CA ILE A 97 5.72 15.38 -6.94
C ILE A 97 6.90 16.00 -6.16
N ALA A 98 6.61 17.02 -5.35
CA ALA A 98 7.62 17.72 -4.59
C ALA A 98 8.16 16.88 -3.41
N ASN A 99 9.45 17.07 -3.10
CA ASN A 99 10.08 16.44 -1.94
C ASN A 99 9.80 17.25 -0.66
N CYS A 100 9.06 16.65 0.27
CA CYS A 100 8.71 17.21 1.57
C CYS A 100 9.65 16.74 2.72
N GLY A 101 10.84 16.21 2.39
CA GLY A 101 11.84 15.76 3.36
C GLY A 101 11.65 14.33 3.82
N LEU A 102 12.01 14.05 5.07
CA LEU A 102 11.92 12.72 5.65
C LEU A 102 10.61 12.58 6.45
N ARG A 103 10.01 11.39 6.43
CA ARG A 103 8.76 11.11 7.16
C ARG A 103 8.84 11.36 8.67
N GLN A 104 10.03 11.20 9.26
CA GLN A 104 10.26 11.47 10.69
C GLN A 104 10.49 12.96 10.99
N THR A 105 11.01 13.69 10.01
CA THR A 105 11.33 15.12 10.10
C THR A 105 10.91 15.81 8.81
N PRO A 106 9.60 15.91 8.53
CA PRO A 106 9.12 16.54 7.31
C PRO A 106 9.48 18.03 7.28
N ASN A 107 9.74 18.52 6.09
CA ASN A 107 10.04 19.94 5.88
C ASN A 107 8.73 20.73 5.85
N VAL A 108 8.33 21.25 7.00
CA VAL A 108 7.08 22.00 7.21
C VAL A 108 6.99 23.23 6.29
N GLU A 109 8.12 23.94 6.05
CA GLU A 109 8.17 25.09 5.16
C GLU A 109 7.93 24.68 3.69
N ALA A 110 8.55 23.59 3.24
CA ALA A 110 8.31 23.07 1.90
C ALA A 110 6.83 22.64 1.72
N ILE A 111 6.25 22.00 2.72
CA ILE A 111 4.84 21.60 2.72
C ILE A 111 3.93 22.85 2.63
N SER A 112 4.20 23.87 3.44
CA SER A 112 3.41 25.11 3.41
C SER A 112 3.42 25.80 2.05
N LYS A 113 4.57 25.80 1.36
CA LYS A 113 4.69 26.38 0.00
C LYS A 113 3.89 25.64 -1.07
N LEU A 114 3.51 24.40 -0.80
CA LEU A 114 2.66 23.62 -1.70
C LEU A 114 1.18 23.99 -1.54
N GLU A 115 0.81 24.80 -0.57
CA GLU A 115 -0.59 25.19 -0.29
C GLU A 115 -1.54 24.00 -0.30
N PRO A 116 -1.27 22.95 0.52
CA PRO A 116 -2.07 21.73 0.50
C PRO A 116 -3.48 22.00 1.02
N THR A 117 -4.46 21.28 0.48
CA THR A 117 -5.83 21.25 1.00
C THR A 117 -6.02 20.11 2.02
N LEU A 118 -5.09 19.15 2.05
CA LEU A 118 -5.08 18.01 2.97
C LEU A 118 -3.66 17.50 3.15
N ILE A 119 -3.33 17.10 4.37
CA ILE A 119 -2.06 16.42 4.68
C ILE A 119 -2.37 15.04 5.27
N CYS A 120 -1.85 13.99 4.63
CA CYS A 120 -1.91 12.63 5.15
C CYS A 120 -0.66 12.38 6.00
N ALA A 121 -0.85 12.09 7.28
CA ALA A 121 0.19 11.79 8.25
C ALA A 121 -0.03 10.42 8.91
N ASN A 122 0.75 10.08 9.91
CA ASN A 122 0.63 8.87 10.71
C ASN A 122 0.39 9.24 12.17
N GLU A 123 -0.42 8.48 12.89
CA GLU A 123 -0.64 8.68 14.34
C GLU A 123 0.66 8.62 15.17
N ARG A 124 1.71 7.97 14.61
CA ARG A 124 3.04 7.88 15.25
C ARG A 124 3.94 9.09 14.93
N THR A 125 3.45 10.05 14.16
CA THR A 125 4.17 11.31 13.92
C THR A 125 4.20 12.12 15.21
N ASP A 126 5.34 12.74 15.50
CA ASP A 126 5.51 13.58 16.69
C ASP A 126 4.42 14.66 16.75
N GLU A 127 3.84 14.86 17.95
CA GLU A 127 2.70 15.77 18.13
C GLU A 127 3.08 17.23 17.86
N GLU A 128 4.33 17.63 18.11
CA GLU A 128 4.80 18.97 17.76
C GLU A 128 4.79 19.17 16.24
N ILE A 129 5.16 18.14 15.49
CA ILE A 129 5.10 18.14 14.02
C ILE A 129 3.64 18.19 13.55
N LEU A 130 2.77 17.33 14.10
CA LEU A 130 1.34 17.32 13.76
C LEU A 130 0.69 18.67 14.02
N THR A 131 1.02 19.34 15.10
CA THR A 131 0.52 20.67 15.43
C THR A 131 0.91 21.69 14.34
N LYS A 132 2.19 21.73 13.94
CA LYS A 132 2.66 22.61 12.86
C LYS A 132 2.00 22.31 11.51
N LEU A 133 1.71 21.03 11.23
CA LEU A 133 1.01 20.64 9.99
C LEU A 133 -0.46 21.07 10.00
N ARG A 134 -1.14 20.99 11.15
CA ARG A 134 -2.53 21.47 11.31
C ARG A 134 -2.67 22.97 11.15
N ASP A 135 -1.60 23.74 11.40
CA ASP A 135 -1.58 25.19 11.13
C ASP A 135 -1.54 25.49 9.63
N ILE A 136 -1.18 24.52 8.78
CA ILE A 136 -1.10 24.68 7.32
C ILE A 136 -2.40 24.20 6.66
N ALA A 137 -2.88 23.00 6.99
CA ALA A 137 -4.05 22.38 6.38
C ALA A 137 -4.66 21.31 7.30
N PRO A 138 -5.89 20.84 7.05
CA PRO A 138 -6.44 19.66 7.70
C PRO A 138 -5.48 18.47 7.59
N VAL A 139 -5.30 17.75 8.71
CA VAL A 139 -4.44 16.57 8.78
C VAL A 139 -5.30 15.33 9.04
N VAL A 140 -5.18 14.33 8.20
CA VAL A 140 -5.72 12.99 8.44
C VAL A 140 -4.58 12.06 8.85
N THR A 141 -4.80 11.28 9.91
CA THR A 141 -3.80 10.33 10.40
C THR A 141 -4.29 8.91 10.23
N GLY A 142 -3.50 8.09 9.52
CA GLY A 142 -3.64 6.64 9.54
C GLY A 142 -2.92 6.04 10.73
N LYS A 143 -3.34 4.83 11.13
CA LYS A 143 -2.69 4.07 12.22
C LYS A 143 -1.24 3.69 11.85
N GLY A 144 -1.00 3.46 10.56
CA GLY A 144 0.28 3.00 10.05
C GLY A 144 0.63 1.58 10.50
N GLY A 145 1.90 1.21 10.32
CA GLY A 145 2.42 -0.08 10.79
C GLY A 145 2.23 -1.23 9.81
N GLY A 146 1.76 -1.00 8.63
CA GLY A 146 1.60 -2.05 7.61
C GLY A 146 0.43 -3.00 7.86
N GLU A 147 0.23 -3.47 9.08
CA GLU A 147 -0.90 -4.31 9.49
C GLU A 147 -2.26 -3.60 9.34
N ASN A 148 -2.26 -2.28 9.45
CA ASN A 148 -3.46 -1.44 9.35
C ASN A 148 -3.73 -0.94 7.92
N TRP A 149 -3.07 -1.47 6.91
CA TRP A 149 -3.12 -0.94 5.55
C TRP A 149 -4.54 -0.84 4.95
N LYS A 150 -5.44 -1.76 5.32
CA LYS A 150 -6.86 -1.73 4.90
C LYS A 150 -7.62 -0.57 5.55
N ASP A 151 -7.42 -0.38 6.86
CA ASP A 151 -8.01 0.72 7.61
C ASP A 151 -7.45 2.08 7.15
N ASP A 152 -6.14 2.14 6.89
CA ASP A 152 -5.48 3.35 6.41
C ASP A 152 -5.97 3.75 5.00
N LEU A 153 -6.20 2.78 4.11
CA LEU A 153 -6.85 3.04 2.81
C LEU A 153 -8.25 3.63 3.01
N ALA A 154 -9.07 3.04 3.89
CA ALA A 154 -10.43 3.53 4.16
C ALA A 154 -10.40 4.95 4.76
N THR A 155 -9.50 5.22 5.69
CA THR A 155 -9.34 6.52 6.35
C THR A 155 -8.95 7.61 5.35
N ILE A 156 -7.97 7.34 4.48
CA ILE A 156 -7.53 8.29 3.44
C ILE A 156 -8.65 8.50 2.42
N ALA A 157 -9.30 7.41 1.97
CA ALA A 157 -10.38 7.49 1.00
C ALA A 157 -11.58 8.32 1.50
N GLU A 158 -11.92 8.21 2.79
CA GLU A 158 -12.94 9.07 3.40
C GLU A 158 -12.55 10.53 3.35
N ALA A 159 -11.30 10.85 3.72
CA ALA A 159 -10.80 12.22 3.74
C ALA A 159 -10.74 12.88 2.35
N VAL A 160 -10.54 12.08 1.30
CA VAL A 160 -10.47 12.57 -0.09
C VAL A 160 -11.77 12.35 -0.88
N GLY A 161 -12.86 11.91 -0.24
CA GLY A 161 -14.16 11.67 -0.88
C GLY A 161 -14.20 10.48 -1.86
N LYS A 162 -13.34 9.48 -1.65
CA LYS A 162 -13.16 8.29 -2.52
C LYS A 162 -13.52 6.96 -1.85
N LYS A 163 -14.50 7.00 -0.94
CA LYS A 163 -14.92 5.84 -0.13
C LYS A 163 -15.35 4.65 -0.97
N ASP A 164 -16.13 4.92 -2.02
CA ASP A 164 -16.67 3.87 -2.90
C ASP A 164 -15.58 3.23 -3.75
N GLU A 165 -14.60 4.02 -4.21
CA GLU A 165 -13.43 3.54 -4.94
C GLU A 165 -12.56 2.64 -4.05
N ALA A 166 -12.28 3.06 -2.82
CA ALA A 166 -11.52 2.25 -1.87
C ALA A 166 -12.24 0.93 -1.56
N LYS A 167 -13.57 0.98 -1.37
CA LYS A 167 -14.37 -0.23 -1.17
C LYS A 167 -14.25 -1.18 -2.35
N LYS A 168 -14.36 -0.70 -3.58
CA LYS A 168 -14.22 -1.52 -4.79
C LYS A 168 -12.83 -2.17 -4.88
N LEU A 169 -11.77 -1.40 -4.57
CA LEU A 169 -10.40 -1.92 -4.56
C LEU A 169 -10.23 -3.03 -3.52
N LEU A 170 -10.75 -2.81 -2.31
CA LEU A 170 -10.67 -3.79 -1.23
C LEU A 170 -11.52 -5.03 -1.52
N ASP A 171 -12.74 -4.87 -2.04
CA ASP A 171 -13.61 -5.98 -2.42
C ASP A 171 -12.95 -6.85 -3.51
N ALA A 172 -12.32 -6.23 -4.51
CA ALA A 172 -11.58 -6.94 -5.56
C ALA A 172 -10.40 -7.73 -4.98
N TYR A 173 -9.59 -7.09 -4.12
CA TYR A 173 -8.49 -7.76 -3.43
C TYR A 173 -8.97 -8.97 -2.60
N LEU A 174 -10.06 -8.82 -1.83
CA LEU A 174 -10.59 -9.90 -1.00
C LEU A 174 -11.18 -11.03 -1.86
N ALA A 175 -11.76 -10.71 -3.01
CA ALA A 175 -12.23 -11.71 -3.97
C ALA A 175 -11.06 -12.52 -4.56
N ASP A 176 -9.97 -11.86 -4.94
CA ASP A 176 -8.76 -12.51 -5.45
C ASP A 176 -8.10 -13.40 -4.37
N ALA A 177 -8.03 -12.90 -3.13
CA ALA A 177 -7.52 -13.68 -2.00
C ALA A 177 -8.39 -14.91 -1.70
N ALA A 178 -9.70 -14.79 -1.78
CA ALA A 178 -10.63 -15.89 -1.59
C ALA A 178 -10.56 -16.93 -2.73
N ASP A 179 -10.41 -16.48 -3.98
CA ASP A 179 -10.21 -17.36 -5.14
C ASP A 179 -8.90 -18.14 -5.02
N PHE A 180 -7.82 -17.46 -4.62
CA PHE A 180 -6.54 -18.09 -4.34
C PHE A 180 -6.66 -19.14 -3.23
N LYS A 181 -7.30 -18.78 -2.11
CA LYS A 181 -7.54 -19.69 -0.98
C LYS A 181 -8.31 -20.93 -1.39
N GLY A 182 -9.30 -20.79 -2.28
CA GLY A 182 -10.09 -21.89 -2.82
C GLY A 182 -9.28 -22.87 -3.70
N LYS A 183 -8.09 -22.47 -4.15
CA LYS A 183 -7.18 -23.25 -4.98
C LYS A 183 -6.03 -23.91 -4.21
N LEU A 184 -5.94 -23.64 -2.90
CA LEU A 184 -4.91 -24.24 -2.07
C LEU A 184 -5.09 -25.77 -1.97
N PRO A 185 -3.98 -26.52 -1.87
CA PRO A 185 -4.01 -27.95 -1.62
C PRO A 185 -4.56 -28.24 -0.21
N ALA A 186 -4.95 -29.49 0.03
CA ALA A 186 -5.43 -29.93 1.35
C ALA A 186 -4.37 -29.72 2.45
N GLU A 187 -3.10 -29.92 2.13
CA GLU A 187 -1.97 -29.56 2.98
C GLU A 187 -1.52 -28.15 2.57
N VAL A 188 -1.90 -27.16 3.40
CA VAL A 188 -1.63 -25.76 3.12
C VAL A 188 -0.15 -25.46 3.33
N PRO A 189 0.56 -24.93 2.32
CA PRO A 189 1.98 -24.61 2.46
C PRO A 189 2.22 -23.48 3.45
N THR A 190 3.34 -23.57 4.16
CA THR A 190 3.86 -22.48 4.98
C THR A 190 4.60 -21.46 4.13
N VAL A 191 4.40 -20.18 4.43
CA VAL A 191 5.12 -19.09 3.76
C VAL A 191 5.89 -18.25 4.77
N SER A 192 7.13 -17.94 4.44
CA SER A 192 8.02 -17.07 5.19
C SER A 192 8.21 -15.76 4.45
N PHE A 193 8.23 -14.64 5.18
CA PHE A 193 8.61 -13.33 4.65
C PHE A 193 9.87 -12.85 5.35
N LEU A 194 10.89 -12.58 4.55
CA LEU A 194 12.24 -12.23 5.00
C LEU A 194 12.70 -10.96 4.30
N ARG A 195 13.46 -10.12 4.99
CA ARG A 195 14.20 -9.02 4.35
C ARG A 195 15.57 -8.88 4.95
N THR A 196 16.45 -8.21 4.22
CA THR A 196 17.69 -7.68 4.79
C THR A 196 17.39 -6.47 5.68
N LYS A 197 18.15 -6.32 6.74
CA LYS A 197 18.07 -5.19 7.66
C LYS A 197 19.45 -4.92 8.25
N ASP A 198 20.06 -3.83 7.86
CA ASP A 198 21.45 -3.51 8.21
C ASP A 198 22.38 -4.70 7.85
N ASP A 199 23.16 -5.21 8.78
CA ASP A 199 24.05 -6.36 8.59
C ASP A 199 23.38 -7.72 8.98
N ALA A 200 22.05 -7.73 9.12
CA ALA A 200 21.29 -8.88 9.57
C ALA A 200 20.04 -9.11 8.69
N PHE A 201 19.12 -9.92 9.17
CA PHE A 201 17.85 -10.21 8.52
C PHE A 201 16.68 -9.91 9.44
N GLN A 202 15.51 -9.78 8.88
CA GLN A 202 14.28 -9.64 9.63
C GLN A 202 13.19 -10.49 9.02
N VAL A 203 12.55 -11.35 9.82
CA VAL A 203 11.33 -12.06 9.43
C VAL A 203 10.10 -11.30 9.91
N TYR A 204 9.03 -11.38 9.14
CA TYR A 204 7.77 -10.72 9.43
C TYR A 204 6.80 -11.66 10.13
N GLY A 205 6.16 -11.17 11.20
CA GLY A 205 5.11 -11.87 11.93
C GLY A 205 3.75 -11.83 11.22
N THR A 206 2.76 -12.43 11.86
CA THR A 206 1.38 -12.41 11.38
C THR A 206 0.78 -11.01 11.45
N ASN A 207 1.24 -10.17 12.38
CA ASN A 207 0.85 -8.77 12.52
C ASN A 207 1.79 -7.85 11.70
N SER A 208 1.88 -8.12 10.40
CA SER A 208 2.59 -7.31 9.40
C SER A 208 1.74 -7.25 8.13
N MET A 209 2.03 -6.33 7.21
CA MET A 209 1.32 -6.29 5.93
C MET A 209 1.37 -7.65 5.21
N ALA A 210 2.55 -8.22 5.05
CA ALA A 210 2.72 -9.53 4.41
C ALA A 210 2.01 -10.65 5.20
N GLY A 211 2.05 -10.59 6.54
CA GLY A 211 1.34 -11.54 7.41
C GLY A 211 -0.18 -11.47 7.26
N THR A 212 -0.75 -10.27 7.17
CA THR A 212 -2.20 -10.10 6.95
C THR A 212 -2.62 -10.57 5.57
N VAL A 213 -1.81 -10.32 4.53
CA VAL A 213 -2.07 -10.82 3.17
C VAL A 213 -2.01 -12.36 3.14
N ALA A 214 -1.02 -12.98 3.79
CA ALA A 214 -0.96 -14.43 3.89
C ALA A 214 -2.19 -15.03 4.58
N ALA A 215 -2.69 -14.38 5.64
CA ALA A 215 -3.90 -14.78 6.34
C ALA A 215 -5.16 -14.68 5.46
N ASP A 216 -5.31 -13.59 4.72
CA ASP A 216 -6.42 -13.42 3.77
C ASP A 216 -6.41 -14.52 2.69
N CYS A 217 -5.22 -14.84 2.18
CA CYS A 217 -5.01 -15.92 1.22
C CYS A 217 -5.11 -17.33 1.83
N GLY A 218 -5.28 -17.46 3.15
CA GLY A 218 -5.38 -18.75 3.84
C GLY A 218 -4.07 -19.53 3.92
N LEU A 219 -2.92 -18.87 3.73
CA LEU A 219 -1.60 -19.49 3.82
C LEU A 219 -1.16 -19.68 5.27
N ALA A 220 -0.44 -20.76 5.55
CA ALA A 220 0.12 -21.03 6.85
C ALA A 220 1.44 -20.26 7.06
N ARG A 221 1.84 -20.08 8.32
CA ARG A 221 3.11 -19.45 8.69
C ARG A 221 3.96 -20.40 9.53
N PRO A 222 5.29 -20.45 9.38
CA PRO A 222 6.14 -21.23 10.25
C PRO A 222 6.00 -20.75 11.70
N GLU A 223 6.19 -21.65 12.67
CA GLU A 223 6.02 -21.37 14.09
C GLU A 223 6.87 -20.17 14.55
N SER A 224 8.10 -20.07 14.03
CA SER A 224 9.03 -18.96 14.28
C SER A 224 8.48 -17.57 13.92
N GLN A 225 7.41 -17.50 13.10
CA GLN A 225 6.81 -16.26 12.58
C GLN A 225 5.35 -16.06 12.99
N GLN A 226 4.84 -16.86 13.93
CA GLN A 226 3.48 -16.72 14.48
C GLN A 226 3.39 -15.72 15.63
N PHE A 227 4.22 -14.69 15.65
CA PHE A 227 4.17 -13.64 16.65
C PHE A 227 3.32 -12.45 16.18
N THR A 228 2.64 -11.79 17.13
CA THR A 228 1.70 -10.68 16.90
C THR A 228 2.09 -9.39 17.63
N ASN A 229 3.03 -9.45 18.56
CA ASN A 229 3.41 -8.31 19.42
C ASN A 229 4.29 -7.27 18.69
N LYS A 230 4.74 -7.56 17.48
CA LYS A 230 5.54 -6.68 16.62
C LYS A 230 5.42 -7.13 15.16
N ALA A 231 5.71 -6.23 14.22
CA ALA A 231 5.63 -6.55 12.80
C ALA A 231 6.77 -7.45 12.31
N GLY A 232 7.97 -7.35 12.90
CA GLY A 232 9.13 -8.13 12.51
C GLY A 232 10.03 -8.51 13.68
N LYS A 233 10.77 -9.60 13.53
CA LYS A 233 11.80 -10.12 14.45
C LYS A 233 13.13 -10.21 13.71
N ASP A 234 14.17 -9.63 14.30
CA ASP A 234 15.52 -9.69 13.72
C ASP A 234 16.12 -11.10 13.88
N LEU A 235 16.83 -11.55 12.86
CA LEU A 235 17.58 -12.80 12.83
C LEU A 235 19.02 -12.51 12.42
N SER A 236 19.98 -13.17 13.10
CA SER A 236 21.35 -13.19 12.61
C SER A 236 21.53 -14.29 11.55
N ALA A 237 22.64 -14.22 10.81
CA ALA A 237 22.94 -15.20 9.78
C ALA A 237 23.07 -16.65 10.32
N GLU A 238 23.47 -16.80 11.60
CA GLU A 238 23.68 -18.10 12.24
C GLU A 238 22.38 -18.83 12.58
N VAL A 239 21.24 -18.13 12.59
CA VAL A 239 19.91 -18.69 12.88
C VAL A 239 18.93 -18.46 11.73
N LEU A 240 19.45 -18.34 10.51
CA LEU A 240 18.64 -18.10 9.32
C LEU A 240 17.68 -19.24 9.00
N ASP A 241 17.96 -20.44 9.51
CA ASP A 241 17.08 -21.62 9.48
C ASP A 241 15.71 -21.35 10.12
N GLN A 242 15.60 -20.39 11.06
CA GLN A 242 14.31 -19.94 11.58
C GLN A 242 13.43 -19.20 10.55
N ALA A 243 13.98 -18.85 9.40
CA ALA A 243 13.22 -18.30 8.28
C ALA A 243 12.72 -19.37 7.31
N ASP A 244 13.06 -20.65 7.51
CA ASP A 244 12.67 -21.71 6.58
C ASP A 244 11.17 -22.01 6.61
N ALA A 245 10.64 -22.40 5.45
CA ALA A 245 9.24 -22.69 5.20
C ALA A 245 9.12 -23.50 3.90
N ASP A 246 7.89 -23.80 3.45
CA ASP A 246 7.69 -24.36 2.10
C ASP A 246 7.99 -23.32 1.01
N TRP A 247 7.74 -22.03 1.31
CA TRP A 247 8.07 -20.89 0.44
C TRP A 247 8.71 -19.76 1.23
N ILE A 248 9.76 -19.15 0.68
CA ILE A 248 10.36 -17.93 1.22
C ILE A 248 10.20 -16.80 0.19
N PHE A 249 9.53 -15.72 0.58
CA PHE A 249 9.53 -14.45 -0.14
C PHE A 249 10.51 -13.51 0.56
N TYR A 250 11.54 -13.03 -0.17
CA TYR A 250 12.55 -12.20 0.46
C TYR A 250 12.88 -10.94 -0.34
N GLY A 251 13.21 -9.88 0.39
CA GLY A 251 13.65 -8.60 -0.17
C GLY A 251 15.07 -8.28 0.26
N VAL A 252 15.89 -7.84 -0.69
CA VAL A 252 17.26 -7.37 -0.44
C VAL A 252 17.31 -5.86 -0.58
N GLN A 253 17.68 -5.18 0.51
CA GLN A 253 17.90 -3.74 0.47
C GLN A 253 19.20 -3.44 -0.29
N SER A 254 19.20 -2.39 -1.11
CA SER A 254 20.39 -1.98 -1.85
C SER A 254 21.58 -1.76 -0.90
N GLY A 255 22.69 -2.43 -1.19
CA GLY A 255 23.91 -2.37 -0.40
C GLY A 255 23.94 -3.27 0.85
N ALA A 256 22.86 -3.98 1.15
CA ALA A 256 22.83 -4.95 2.24
C ALA A 256 23.24 -6.37 1.74
N PRO A 257 23.80 -7.24 2.61
CA PRO A 257 24.14 -8.60 2.25
C PRO A 257 22.85 -9.39 1.90
N SER A 258 22.93 -10.22 0.85
CA SER A 258 21.83 -11.11 0.48
C SER A 258 21.73 -12.28 1.46
N PRO A 259 20.52 -12.77 1.79
CA PRO A 259 20.37 -14.06 2.47
C PRO A 259 21.07 -15.19 1.72
N ALA A 260 21.13 -15.13 0.40
CA ALA A 260 21.78 -16.09 -0.47
C ALA A 260 23.32 -16.16 -0.28
N ASP A 261 23.94 -15.15 0.30
CA ASP A 261 25.37 -15.11 0.59
C ASP A 261 25.73 -15.82 1.91
N THR A 262 24.73 -16.28 2.66
CA THR A 262 24.95 -16.97 3.96
C THR A 262 25.18 -18.47 3.80
N PRO A 263 26.02 -19.08 4.66
CA PRO A 263 26.29 -20.52 4.60
C PRO A 263 25.05 -21.41 4.85
N LEU A 264 24.04 -20.90 5.57
CA LEU A 264 22.82 -21.66 5.86
C LEU A 264 21.82 -21.66 4.71
N TRP A 265 21.85 -20.64 3.84
CA TRP A 265 20.87 -20.46 2.76
C TRP A 265 20.68 -21.69 1.86
N PRO A 266 21.76 -22.35 1.36
CA PRO A 266 21.62 -23.53 0.48
C PRO A 266 20.96 -24.73 1.15
N ASN A 267 20.88 -24.74 2.49
CA ASN A 267 20.34 -25.86 3.27
C ASN A 267 18.86 -25.67 3.63
N LEU A 268 18.28 -24.48 3.36
CA LEU A 268 16.88 -24.22 3.62
C LEU A 268 16.01 -25.04 2.67
N LYS A 269 14.90 -25.61 3.19
CA LYS A 269 13.94 -26.39 2.41
C LYS A 269 13.43 -25.59 1.20
N ALA A 270 12.97 -24.37 1.42
CA ALA A 270 12.47 -23.53 0.34
C ALA A 270 13.53 -23.28 -0.76
N VAL A 271 14.81 -23.21 -0.41
CA VAL A 271 15.89 -23.01 -1.38
C VAL A 271 16.17 -24.29 -2.17
N THR A 272 16.25 -25.44 -1.50
CA THR A 272 16.46 -26.74 -2.15
C THR A 272 15.31 -27.11 -3.08
N ASP A 273 14.09 -26.71 -2.76
CA ASP A 273 12.89 -26.93 -3.55
C ASP A 273 12.67 -25.87 -4.66
N ASN A 274 13.55 -24.87 -4.78
CA ASN A 274 13.44 -23.71 -5.68
C ASN A 274 12.19 -22.85 -5.40
N HIS A 275 11.79 -22.72 -4.16
CA HIS A 275 10.66 -21.95 -3.64
C HIS A 275 11.10 -20.67 -2.90
N ALA A 276 12.34 -20.21 -3.04
CA ALA A 276 12.83 -18.92 -2.56
C ALA A 276 12.77 -17.89 -3.68
N VAL A 277 12.01 -16.78 -3.47
CA VAL A 277 11.68 -15.75 -4.50
C VAL A 277 11.90 -14.35 -3.97
#